data_be316e2aad840af73600e4aece230eb9
#
_entry.id   be316e2aad840af73600e4aece230eb9
#
_cell.length_a   1.000
_cell.length_b   1.000
_cell.length_c   1.000
_cell.angle_alpha   90.00
_cell.angle_beta   90.00
_cell.angle_gamma   90.00
#
_symmetry.space_group_name_H-M   'P 1'
#
loop_
_entity.id
_entity.type
_entity.pdbx_description
1 polymer ?
#
loop_
_entity_poly.entity_id
_entity_poly.type
_entity_poly.pdbx_seq_one_letter_code
_entity_poly.pdbx_strand_id
1 'polypeptide(L)' 'MIAENKDELQGQITRLVTIMEELREKCPWDKKQSFVSLQSLSIEELYELIDAIRRQDYEAIKEEMGDLMLHLVFY' A
#
# COMPACT_ATOMS: atom_id res chain seq x y z
N MET A 1 12.76 -13.25 4.32
CA MET A 1 11.85 -12.25 3.79
C MET A 1 10.51 -12.28 4.50
N ILE A 2 9.43 -12.15 3.79
CA ILE A 2 8.09 -11.96 4.33
C ILE A 2 7.62 -13.09 5.26
N ALA A 3 8.07 -14.32 5.06
CA ALA A 3 7.52 -15.50 5.71
C ALA A 3 8.21 -15.89 7.03
N GLU A 4 9.12 -15.07 7.56
CA GLU A 4 9.85 -15.42 8.78
C GLU A 4 8.96 -15.52 10.02
N ASN A 5 7.89 -14.70 10.05
CA ASN A 5 6.92 -14.73 11.14
C ASN A 5 5.51 -14.51 10.58
N LYS A 6 4.82 -15.61 10.34
CA LYS A 6 3.48 -15.56 9.73
C LYS A 6 2.44 -14.89 10.63
N ASP A 7 2.53 -15.10 11.92
CA ASP A 7 1.56 -14.51 12.86
C ASP A 7 1.72 -13.00 12.93
N GLU A 8 2.95 -12.52 12.95
CA GLU A 8 3.24 -11.09 12.94
C GLU A 8 2.77 -10.46 11.63
N LEU A 9 3.06 -11.11 10.49
CA LEU A 9 2.63 -10.63 9.18
C LEU A 9 1.11 -10.56 9.11
N GLN A 10 0.43 -11.59 9.57
CA GLN A 10 -1.03 -11.64 9.57
C GLN A 10 -1.62 -10.52 10.43
N GLY A 11 -1.03 -10.25 11.59
CA GLY A 11 -1.43 -9.14 12.45
C GLY A 11 -1.26 -7.79 11.77
N GLN A 12 -0.17 -7.59 11.06
CA GLN A 12 0.10 -6.34 10.35
C GLN A 12 -0.88 -6.13 9.18
N ILE A 13 -1.22 -7.19 8.47
CA ILE A 13 -2.21 -7.12 7.39
C ILE A 13 -3.59 -6.77 7.96
N THR A 14 -3.99 -7.41 9.04
CA THR A 14 -5.26 -7.12 9.71
C THR A 14 -5.32 -5.66 10.14
N ARG A 15 -4.24 -5.16 10.72
CA ARG A 15 -4.13 -3.75 11.13
C ARG A 15 -4.27 -2.81 9.94
N LEU A 16 -3.62 -3.12 8.83
CA LEU A 16 -3.70 -2.31 7.62
C LEU A 16 -5.14 -2.24 7.09
N VAL A 17 -5.82 -3.37 7.04
CA VAL A 17 -7.23 -3.43 6.62
C VAL A 17 -8.12 -2.59 7.54
N THR A 18 -7.92 -2.70 8.84
CA THR A 18 -8.69 -1.93 9.83
C THR A 18 -8.49 -0.43 9.65
N ILE A 19 -7.24 0.00 9.47
CA ILE A 19 -6.91 1.42 9.23
C ILE A 19 -7.59 1.89 7.95
N MET A 20 -7.55 1.09 6.90
CA MET A 20 -8.16 1.46 5.62
C MET A 20 -9.68 1.59 5.74
N GLU A 21 -10.34 0.70 6.48
CA GLU A 21 -11.77 0.79 6.73
C GLU A 21 -12.14 2.11 7.41
N GLU A 22 -11.37 2.51 8.41
CA GLU A 22 -11.59 3.78 9.09
C GLU A 22 -11.39 4.98 8.18
N LEU A 23 -10.35 4.96 7.35
CA LEU A 23 -10.08 6.02 6.40
C LEU A 23 -11.19 6.15 5.36
N ARG A 24 -11.71 5.02 4.88
CA ARG A 24 -12.83 5.02 3.93
C ARG A 24 -14.09 5.64 4.51
N GLU A 25 -14.30 5.51 5.82
CA GLU A 25 -15.47 6.07 6.49
C GLU A 25 -15.29 7.54 6.86
N LYS A 26 -14.09 7.93 7.30
CA LYS A 26 -13.85 9.21 7.96
C LYS A 26 -13.08 10.22 7.14
N CYS A 27 -12.21 9.78 6.24
CA CYS A 27 -11.40 10.70 5.44
C CYS A 27 -12.17 11.14 4.18
N PRO A 28 -12.44 12.44 4.01
CA PRO A 28 -13.18 12.91 2.83
C PRO A 28 -12.51 12.57 1.51
N TRP A 29 -11.17 12.59 1.46
CA TRP A 29 -10.43 12.22 0.26
C TRP A 29 -10.64 10.75 -0.08
N ASP A 30 -10.47 9.86 0.91
CA ASP A 30 -10.62 8.43 0.72
C ASP A 30 -12.04 8.04 0.30
N LYS A 31 -13.04 8.69 0.89
CA LYS A 31 -14.45 8.44 0.55
C LYS A 31 -14.77 8.73 -0.91
N LYS A 32 -14.06 9.68 -1.50
CA LYS A 32 -14.30 10.10 -2.88
C LYS A 32 -13.59 9.21 -3.90
N GLN A 33 -12.69 8.36 -3.45
CA GLN A 33 -11.91 7.51 -4.38
C GLN A 33 -12.77 6.37 -4.93
N SER A 34 -12.54 6.07 -6.18
CA SER A 34 -13.14 4.93 -6.89
C SER A 34 -12.01 4.09 -7.48
N PHE A 35 -12.35 2.94 -8.05
CA PHE A 35 -11.37 2.15 -8.78
C PHE A 35 -10.68 2.98 -9.88
N VAL A 36 -11.48 3.76 -10.61
CA VAL A 36 -10.96 4.56 -11.72
C VAL A 36 -10.05 5.67 -11.21
N SER A 37 -10.44 6.38 -10.15
CA SER A 37 -9.61 7.48 -9.62
C SER A 37 -8.30 6.99 -9.03
N LEU A 38 -8.26 5.76 -8.49
CA LEU A 38 -7.04 5.19 -7.92
C LEU A 38 -6.11 4.59 -8.97
N GLN A 39 -6.61 4.32 -10.17
CA GLN A 39 -5.84 3.62 -11.20
C GLN A 39 -4.52 4.32 -11.53
N SER A 40 -4.56 5.61 -11.78
CA SER A 40 -3.36 6.39 -12.11
C SER A 40 -2.39 6.47 -10.92
N LEU A 41 -2.92 6.58 -9.70
CA LEU A 41 -2.10 6.61 -8.49
C LEU A 41 -1.38 5.28 -8.27
N SER A 42 -2.07 4.16 -8.53
CA SER A 42 -1.47 2.83 -8.43
C SER A 42 -0.37 2.63 -9.47
N ILE A 43 -0.54 3.15 -10.67
CA ILE A 43 0.50 3.12 -11.71
C ILE A 43 1.72 3.92 -11.26
N GLU A 44 1.53 5.11 -10.68
CA GLU A 44 2.62 5.92 -10.14
C GLU A 44 3.40 5.17 -9.06
N GLU A 45 2.69 4.55 -8.12
CA GLU A 45 3.34 3.78 -7.05
C GLU A 45 4.15 2.62 -7.60
N LEU A 46 3.65 1.95 -8.63
CA LEU A 46 4.38 0.86 -9.26
C LEU A 46 5.66 1.36 -9.93
N TYR A 47 5.61 2.50 -10.62
CA TYR A 47 6.81 3.10 -11.22
C TYR A 47 7.83 3.51 -10.17
N GLU A 48 7.38 4.08 -9.06
CA GLU A 48 8.26 4.45 -7.95
C GLU A 48 8.95 3.23 -7.36
N LEU A 49 8.22 2.12 -7.20
CA LEU A 49 8.80 0.86 -6.75
C LEU A 49 9.85 0.34 -7.73
N ILE A 50 9.55 0.35 -9.02
CA ILE A 50 10.49 -0.10 -10.06
C ILE A 50 11.76 0.76 -10.04
N ASP A 51 11.61 2.07 -9.92
CA ASP A 51 12.74 2.99 -9.83
C ASP A 51 13.61 2.69 -8.61
N ALA A 52 12.99 2.47 -7.46
CA ALA A 52 13.70 2.12 -6.23
C ALA A 52 14.48 0.80 -6.38
N ILE A 53 13.90 -0.18 -7.06
CA ILE A 53 14.56 -1.46 -7.35
C ILE A 53 15.77 -1.23 -8.23
N ARG A 54 15.66 -0.43 -9.28
CA ARG A 54 16.75 -0.12 -10.20
C ARG A 54 17.90 0.59 -9.51
N ARG A 55 17.60 1.46 -8.56
CA ARG A 55 18.60 2.19 -7.77
C ARG A 55 19.19 1.34 -6.65
N GLN A 56 18.64 0.15 -6.41
CA GLN A 56 19.01 -0.72 -5.29
C GLN A 56 18.90 -0.01 -3.93
N ASP A 57 17.93 0.88 -3.81
CA ASP A 57 17.64 1.59 -2.58
C ASP A 57 16.64 0.80 -1.76
N TYR A 58 17.15 -0.02 -0.85
CA TYR A 58 16.33 -0.98 -0.09
C TYR A 58 15.33 -0.30 0.83
N GLU A 59 15.66 0.85 1.39
CA GLU A 59 14.72 1.59 2.22
C GLU A 59 13.56 2.15 1.39
N ALA A 60 13.87 2.67 0.20
CA ALA A 60 12.85 3.14 -0.73
C ALA A 60 11.98 1.99 -1.24
N ILE A 61 12.57 0.83 -1.52
CA ILE A 61 11.82 -0.36 -1.93
C ILE A 61 10.80 -0.73 -0.86
N LYS A 62 11.20 -0.77 0.39
CA LYS A 62 10.32 -1.07 1.51
C LYS A 62 9.17 -0.09 1.61
N GLU A 63 9.47 1.20 1.50
CA GLU A 63 8.48 2.27 1.55
C GLU A 63 7.48 2.17 0.40
N GLU A 64 7.96 2.01 -0.83
CA GLU A 64 7.11 1.93 -2.01
C GLU A 64 6.28 0.64 -2.03
N MET A 65 6.80 -0.47 -1.51
CA MET A 65 6.02 -1.69 -1.35
C MET A 65 4.86 -1.46 -0.38
N GLY A 66 5.10 -0.75 0.70
CA GLY A 66 4.06 -0.40 1.66
C GLY A 66 2.96 0.44 1.02
N ASP A 67 3.34 1.45 0.25
CA ASP A 67 2.40 2.33 -0.45
C ASP A 67 1.56 1.55 -1.47
N LEU A 68 2.18 0.66 -2.22
CA LEU A 68 1.46 -0.18 -3.18
C LEU A 68 0.49 -1.13 -2.48
N MET A 69 0.91 -1.74 -1.37
CA MET A 69 0.03 -2.60 -0.56
C MET A 69 -1.17 -1.82 -0.05
N LEU A 70 -0.97 -0.58 0.36
CA LEU A 70 -2.06 0.29 0.81
C LEU A 70 -3.09 0.48 -0.30
N HIS A 71 -2.64 0.74 -1.54
CA HIS A 71 -3.52 0.85 -2.69
C HIS A 71 -4.29 -0.44 -2.96
N LEU A 72 -3.62 -1.59 -2.87
CA LEU A 72 -4.27 -2.88 -3.10
C LEU A 72 -5.37 -3.15 -2.08
N VAL A 73 -5.13 -2.80 -0.82
CA VAL A 73 -6.13 -2.93 0.24
C VAL A 73 -7.27 -1.93 0.05
N PHE A 74 -6.97 -0.77 -0.52
CA PHE A 74 -7.96 0.27 -0.79
C PHE A 74 -9.03 -0.22 -1.77
N TYR A 75 -8.63 -1.00 -2.76
CA TYR A 75 -9.57 -1.58 -3.71
C TYR A 75 -10.49 -2.61 -3.03
#